data_b353b02a719ba767bf868e1ec19e3ba6
#
_entry.id   b353b02a719ba767bf868e1ec19e3ba6
#
_cell.length_a   1.000
_cell.length_b   1.000
_cell.length_c   1.000
_cell.angle_alpha   90.00
_cell.angle_beta   90.00
_cell.angle_gamma   90.00
#
_symmetry.space_group_name_H-M   'P 1'
#
loop_
_entity.id
_entity.type
_entity.pdbx_description
1 polymer ?
#
loop_
_entity_poly.entity_id
_entity_poly.type
_entity_poly.pdbx_seq_one_letter_code
_entity_poly.pdbx_strand_id
1 'polypeptide(L)'
;MWKHGRNQKQILMVGYSRATEEYIDRIIANPEWGYLVRGILDDHVKAGTMYRGVKVLGRINNLSVILPENKLDEIAITLGLNEYFRLEEIVAMCEKSGVHTQFVPDYHKIIPTKPYTEDLQGLPVINIRYVPLSNTFNAMLKRIVDIFGAFVAIILFSPVMLFSCIMIKLTSPGPLIYRQTRVGLHNKPFEMYKFRSMEVQTEEKEKKAWTVKNDPR
;
A
#
# COMPACT_ATOMS: atom_id res chain seq x y z
N MET A 1 -23.26 13.83 -21.32
CA MET A 1 -24.40 14.76 -21.26
C MET A 1 -25.13 14.63 -19.93
N TRP A 2 -24.38 14.78 -18.82
CA TRP A 2 -24.81 14.53 -17.42
C TRP A 2 -24.77 15.81 -16.57
N LYS A 3 -24.86 16.96 -17.19
CA LYS A 3 -24.86 18.25 -16.50
C LYS A 3 -26.31 18.69 -16.28
N HIS A 4 -26.70 18.86 -15.02
CA HIS A 4 -27.93 19.39 -14.43
C HIS A 4 -29.05 18.40 -14.10
N GLY A 5 -29.02 17.87 -12.87
CA GLY A 5 -30.19 17.76 -11.99
C GLY A 5 -31.29 16.72 -12.24
N ARG A 6 -31.29 15.94 -13.33
CA ARG A 6 -32.42 15.04 -13.62
C ARG A 6 -32.19 13.55 -13.52
N ASN A 7 -30.96 13.09 -13.24
CA ASN A 7 -30.70 11.65 -13.12
C ASN A 7 -29.48 11.37 -12.21
N GLN A 8 -29.41 12.07 -11.07
CA GLN A 8 -28.34 11.82 -10.11
C GLN A 8 -28.77 10.67 -9.20
N LYS A 9 -27.89 9.66 -9.07
CA LYS A 9 -28.07 8.57 -8.11
C LYS A 9 -27.88 9.10 -6.68
N GLN A 10 -28.86 8.84 -5.84
CA GLN A 10 -28.88 9.31 -4.46
C GLN A 10 -28.25 8.26 -3.56
N ILE A 11 -27.15 8.64 -2.89
CA ILE A 11 -26.40 7.77 -1.99
C ILE A 11 -26.61 8.21 -0.54
N LEU A 12 -26.87 7.23 0.33
CA LEU A 12 -26.83 7.39 1.78
C LEU A 12 -25.57 6.72 2.32
N MET A 13 -24.83 7.44 3.17
CA MET A 13 -23.64 6.90 3.84
C MET A 13 -24.02 6.36 5.22
N VAL A 14 -23.49 5.18 5.59
CA VAL A 14 -23.70 4.56 6.90
C VAL A 14 -22.33 4.35 7.57
N GLY A 15 -22.09 5.10 8.63
CA GLY A 15 -20.83 5.24 9.33
C GLY A 15 -20.06 6.49 8.91
N TYR A 16 -19.42 7.15 9.87
CA TYR A 16 -18.54 8.30 9.65
C TYR A 16 -17.10 7.89 9.97
N SER A 17 -16.35 7.58 8.95
CA SER A 17 -14.94 7.22 9.03
C SER A 17 -14.12 8.02 8.01
N ARG A 18 -12.83 7.81 7.98
CA ARG A 18 -11.98 8.40 6.94
C ARG A 18 -12.38 7.92 5.53
N ALA A 19 -12.85 6.70 5.41
CA ALA A 19 -13.38 6.19 4.15
C ALA A 19 -14.61 6.99 3.68
N THR A 20 -15.46 7.46 4.61
CA THR A 20 -16.59 8.35 4.30
C THR A 20 -16.12 9.67 3.70
N GLU A 21 -15.13 10.30 4.33
CA GLU A 21 -14.57 11.57 3.87
C GLU A 21 -13.95 11.43 2.48
N GLU A 22 -13.13 10.40 2.27
CA GLU A 22 -12.50 10.12 0.98
C GLU A 22 -13.52 9.78 -0.12
N TYR A 23 -14.58 9.08 0.22
CA TYR A 23 -15.64 8.75 -0.72
C TYR A 23 -16.39 10.01 -1.17
N ILE A 24 -16.75 10.89 -0.23
CA ILE A 24 -17.39 12.19 -0.51
C ILE A 24 -16.46 13.08 -1.35
N ASP A 25 -15.18 13.17 -0.99
CA ASP A 25 -14.21 13.98 -1.74
C ASP A 25 -14.07 13.50 -3.18
N ARG A 26 -14.09 12.18 -3.43
CA ARG A 26 -14.07 11.63 -4.78
C ARG A 26 -15.33 11.93 -5.58
N ILE A 27 -16.52 11.87 -4.97
CA ILE A 27 -17.78 12.24 -5.65
C ILE A 27 -17.75 13.72 -6.02
N ILE A 28 -17.32 14.60 -5.13
CA ILE A 28 -17.24 16.03 -5.38
C ILE A 28 -16.22 16.35 -6.48
N ALA A 29 -15.09 15.64 -6.49
CA ALA A 29 -14.05 15.82 -7.51
C ALA A 29 -14.46 15.32 -8.90
N ASN A 30 -15.44 14.42 -8.99
CA ASN A 30 -15.88 13.78 -10.24
C ASN A 30 -17.41 13.90 -10.43
N PRO A 31 -17.93 15.11 -10.64
CA PRO A 31 -19.38 15.34 -10.76
C PRO A 31 -20.01 14.62 -11.98
N GLU A 32 -19.20 14.22 -12.94
CA GLU A 32 -19.62 13.43 -14.10
C GLU A 32 -20.11 12.03 -13.74
N TRP A 33 -19.77 11.51 -12.55
CA TRP A 33 -20.28 10.22 -12.09
C TRP A 33 -21.78 10.27 -11.76
N GLY A 34 -22.35 11.46 -11.60
CA GLY A 34 -23.78 11.65 -11.38
C GLY A 34 -24.28 11.17 -10.02
N TYR A 35 -23.43 11.16 -8.99
CA TYR A 35 -23.79 10.81 -7.62
C TYR A 35 -24.12 12.05 -6.78
N LEU A 36 -25.10 11.91 -5.89
CA LEU A 36 -25.47 12.90 -4.89
C LEU A 36 -25.54 12.25 -3.51
N VAL A 37 -24.68 12.65 -2.60
CA VAL A 37 -24.73 12.18 -1.21
C VAL A 37 -25.82 12.93 -0.46
N ARG A 38 -26.86 12.23 -0.01
CA ARG A 38 -28.02 12.77 0.72
C ARG A 38 -27.70 13.09 2.16
N GLY A 39 -26.82 12.32 2.77
CA GLY A 39 -26.40 12.49 4.14
C GLY A 39 -25.63 11.29 4.68
N ILE A 40 -25.28 11.39 5.95
CA ILE A 40 -24.53 10.39 6.68
C ILE A 40 -25.32 9.97 7.91
N LEU A 41 -25.34 8.69 8.23
CA LEU A 41 -25.84 8.14 9.49
C LEU A 41 -24.67 7.66 10.32
N ASP A 42 -24.58 8.10 11.56
CA ASP A 42 -23.50 7.73 12.47
C ASP A 42 -23.94 7.83 13.93
N ASP A 43 -23.43 6.94 14.80
CA ASP A 43 -23.81 6.93 16.20
C ASP A 43 -22.91 7.78 17.11
N HIS A 44 -21.70 8.07 16.67
CA HIS A 44 -20.68 8.80 17.43
C HIS A 44 -20.60 10.27 17.06
N VAL A 45 -20.91 10.60 15.81
CA VAL A 45 -20.89 11.97 15.34
C VAL A 45 -22.24 12.64 15.54
N LYS A 46 -22.24 13.84 16.14
CA LYS A 46 -23.46 14.58 16.46
C LYS A 46 -24.25 14.90 15.19
N ALA A 47 -25.56 14.63 15.23
CA ALA A 47 -26.49 15.04 14.15
C ALA A 47 -26.39 16.55 13.88
N GLY A 48 -26.36 16.91 12.62
CA GLY A 48 -26.16 18.30 12.19
C GLY A 48 -24.70 18.65 11.85
N THR A 49 -23.73 17.85 12.22
CA THR A 49 -22.33 18.00 11.74
C THR A 49 -22.29 17.92 10.22
N MET A 50 -21.47 18.75 9.60
CA MET A 50 -21.35 18.81 8.13
C MET A 50 -19.92 18.55 7.68
N TYR A 51 -19.79 17.75 6.62
CA TYR A 51 -18.53 17.56 5.89
C TYR A 51 -18.75 17.86 4.41
N ARG A 52 -18.01 18.84 3.86
CA ARG A 52 -18.11 19.25 2.44
C ARG A 52 -19.56 19.52 1.96
N GLY A 53 -20.42 20.02 2.84
CA GLY A 53 -21.83 20.27 2.52
C GLY A 53 -22.76 19.07 2.75
N VAL A 54 -22.24 17.89 3.08
CA VAL A 54 -23.01 16.70 3.43
C VAL A 54 -23.25 16.68 4.94
N LYS A 55 -24.51 16.52 5.34
CA LYS A 55 -24.93 16.58 6.76
C LYS A 55 -25.05 15.20 7.38
N VAL A 56 -24.63 15.07 8.64
CA VAL A 56 -24.98 13.92 9.48
C VAL A 56 -26.44 14.03 9.88
N LEU A 57 -27.29 13.12 9.40
CA LEU A 57 -28.74 13.16 9.58
C LEU A 57 -29.17 12.60 10.92
N GLY A 58 -28.45 11.66 11.47
CA GLY A 58 -28.78 11.03 12.74
C GLY A 58 -28.02 9.72 12.98
N ARG A 59 -28.59 8.88 13.82
CA ARG A 59 -28.01 7.59 14.19
C ARG A 59 -28.26 6.52 13.12
N ILE A 60 -27.43 5.47 13.13
CA ILE A 60 -27.54 4.32 12.20
C ILE A 60 -28.90 3.65 12.30
N ASN A 61 -29.50 3.57 13.49
CA ASN A 61 -30.83 2.99 13.69
C ASN A 61 -31.95 3.73 12.94
N ASN A 62 -31.72 5.00 12.55
CA ASN A 62 -32.67 5.75 11.73
C ASN A 62 -32.74 5.23 10.28
N LEU A 63 -31.83 4.30 9.91
CA LEU A 63 -31.84 3.66 8.60
C LEU A 63 -33.19 2.98 8.31
N SER A 64 -33.74 2.29 9.29
CA SER A 64 -35.06 1.62 9.18
C SER A 64 -36.21 2.57 8.86
N VAL A 65 -36.12 3.85 9.27
CA VAL A 65 -37.13 4.88 9.00
C VAL A 65 -36.86 5.57 7.67
N ILE A 66 -35.60 5.81 7.35
CA ILE A 66 -35.19 6.55 6.15
C ILE A 66 -35.39 5.72 4.88
N LEU A 67 -35.14 4.42 4.94
CA LEU A 67 -35.23 3.51 3.78
C LEU A 67 -36.60 3.51 3.10
N PRO A 68 -37.73 3.42 3.83
CA PRO A 68 -39.08 3.45 3.22
C PRO A 68 -39.49 4.82 2.66
N GLU A 69 -38.98 5.88 3.26
CA GLU A 69 -39.41 7.25 2.96
C GLU A 69 -38.64 7.92 1.83
N ASN A 70 -37.44 7.50 1.59
CA ASN A 70 -36.54 8.14 0.64
C ASN A 70 -36.28 7.28 -0.57
N LYS A 71 -36.30 7.88 -1.75
CA LYS A 71 -35.86 7.25 -3.01
C LYS A 71 -34.34 7.23 -3.05
N LEU A 72 -33.74 6.28 -2.38
CA LEU A 72 -32.31 6.06 -2.41
C LEU A 72 -31.97 5.04 -3.51
N ASP A 73 -30.95 5.33 -4.29
CA ASP A 73 -30.47 4.43 -5.32
C ASP A 73 -29.38 3.52 -4.75
N GLU A 74 -28.62 4.01 -3.75
CA GLU A 74 -27.44 3.32 -3.25
C GLU A 74 -27.18 3.62 -1.77
N ILE A 75 -26.68 2.62 -1.04
CA ILE A 75 -26.21 2.74 0.33
C ILE A 75 -24.73 2.38 0.35
N ALA A 76 -23.89 3.27 0.88
CA ALA A 76 -22.48 3.02 1.08
C ALA A 76 -22.20 2.84 2.58
N ILE A 77 -21.84 1.63 2.99
CA ILE A 77 -21.45 1.33 4.36
C ILE A 77 -19.96 1.64 4.53
N THR A 78 -19.66 2.65 5.35
CA THR A 78 -18.32 3.19 5.56
C THR A 78 -17.95 3.21 7.04
N LEU A 79 -18.31 2.13 7.75
CA LEU A 79 -18.03 1.97 9.18
C LEU A 79 -16.53 2.01 9.47
N GLY A 80 -16.17 2.56 10.63
CA GLY A 80 -14.84 2.36 11.19
C GLY A 80 -14.62 0.91 11.60
N LEU A 81 -13.35 0.46 11.60
CA LEU A 81 -13.00 -0.93 11.94
C LEU A 81 -13.54 -1.40 13.28
N ASN A 82 -13.64 -0.48 14.25
CA ASN A 82 -14.16 -0.77 15.59
C ASN A 82 -15.67 -1.08 15.61
N GLU A 83 -16.37 -0.79 14.51
CA GLU A 83 -17.83 -0.92 14.40
C GLU A 83 -18.26 -2.08 13.49
N TYR A 84 -17.31 -2.89 13.00
CA TYR A 84 -17.60 -4.01 12.10
C TYR A 84 -18.50 -5.08 12.73
N PHE A 85 -18.57 -5.15 14.05
CA PHE A 85 -19.52 -6.03 14.76
C PHE A 85 -20.99 -5.70 14.46
N ARG A 86 -21.28 -4.48 13.98
CA ARG A 86 -22.63 -4.05 13.56
C ARG A 86 -22.94 -4.30 12.09
N LEU A 87 -21.92 -4.70 11.31
CA LEU A 87 -22.05 -4.83 9.86
C LEU A 87 -23.18 -5.79 9.46
N GLU A 88 -23.29 -6.93 10.15
CA GLU A 88 -24.34 -7.93 9.90
C GLU A 88 -25.75 -7.34 10.08
N GLU A 89 -25.98 -6.63 11.18
CA GLU A 89 -27.27 -5.96 11.46
C GLU A 89 -27.62 -4.93 10.37
N ILE A 90 -26.65 -4.10 9.97
CA ILE A 90 -26.84 -3.05 8.98
C ILE A 90 -27.09 -3.64 7.61
N VAL A 91 -26.33 -4.67 7.20
CA VAL A 91 -26.53 -5.38 5.93
C VAL A 91 -27.93 -6.00 5.87
N ALA A 92 -28.37 -6.64 6.95
CA ALA A 92 -29.71 -7.25 7.01
C ALA A 92 -30.83 -6.20 6.87
N MET A 93 -30.64 -4.99 7.40
CA MET A 93 -31.60 -3.88 7.20
C MET A 93 -31.59 -3.40 5.74
N CYS A 94 -30.41 -3.28 5.13
CA CYS A 94 -30.25 -2.83 3.75
C CYS A 94 -30.85 -3.87 2.76
N GLU A 95 -30.60 -5.15 2.94
CA GLU A 95 -31.14 -6.22 2.07
C GLU A 95 -32.66 -6.23 2.04
N LYS A 96 -33.31 -6.00 3.19
CA LYS A 96 -34.78 -5.91 3.26
C LYS A 96 -35.34 -4.74 2.44
N SER A 97 -34.58 -3.68 2.22
CA SER A 97 -35.00 -2.51 1.46
C SER A 97 -34.94 -2.70 -0.06
N GLY A 98 -34.13 -3.65 -0.53
CA GLY A 98 -33.85 -3.86 -1.96
C GLY A 98 -32.99 -2.76 -2.59
N VAL A 99 -32.46 -1.81 -1.81
CA VAL A 99 -31.56 -0.76 -2.29
C VAL A 99 -30.15 -1.34 -2.49
N HIS A 100 -29.50 -0.99 -3.60
CA HIS A 100 -28.13 -1.42 -3.85
C HIS A 100 -27.19 -0.99 -2.73
N THR A 101 -26.55 -1.97 -2.10
CA THR A 101 -25.68 -1.73 -0.94
C THR A 101 -24.25 -2.12 -1.26
N GLN A 102 -23.31 -1.21 -0.99
CA GLN A 102 -21.87 -1.45 -1.13
C GLN A 102 -21.18 -1.22 0.21
N PHE A 103 -20.14 -2.01 0.45
CA PHE A 103 -19.29 -1.87 1.61
C PHE A 103 -17.94 -1.26 1.21
N VAL A 104 -17.58 -0.14 1.84
CA VAL A 104 -16.33 0.58 1.64
C VAL A 104 -15.51 0.48 2.92
N PRO A 105 -14.57 -0.44 3.01
CA PRO A 105 -13.83 -0.69 4.25
C PRO A 105 -12.83 0.44 4.55
N ASP A 106 -12.76 0.85 5.83
CA ASP A 106 -11.78 1.81 6.33
C ASP A 106 -10.53 1.11 6.85
N TYR A 107 -9.57 0.84 5.98
CA TYR A 107 -8.29 0.23 6.35
C TYR A 107 -7.07 1.16 6.22
N HIS A 108 -7.29 2.44 5.95
CA HIS A 108 -6.20 3.42 5.77
C HIS A 108 -5.24 3.54 6.96
N LYS A 109 -5.76 3.33 8.18
CA LYS A 109 -4.93 3.34 9.39
C LYS A 109 -4.01 2.13 9.52
N ILE A 110 -4.37 1.01 8.89
CA ILE A 110 -3.67 -0.28 9.02
C ILE A 110 -2.80 -0.55 7.80
N ILE A 111 -3.28 -0.17 6.61
CA ILE A 111 -2.60 -0.45 5.34
C ILE A 111 -2.05 0.86 4.77
N PRO A 112 -0.74 1.14 4.94
CA PRO A 112 -0.12 2.38 4.46
C PRO A 112 0.11 2.40 2.95
N THR A 113 -0.10 1.29 2.26
CA THR A 113 0.09 1.11 0.82
C THR A 113 -1.25 1.10 0.09
N LYS A 114 -1.21 1.13 -1.24
CA LYS A 114 -2.43 0.95 -2.06
C LYS A 114 -2.81 -0.52 -2.09
N PRO A 115 -3.84 -0.96 -1.33
CA PRO A 115 -4.31 -2.33 -1.39
C PRO A 115 -5.02 -2.57 -2.72
N TYR A 116 -5.04 -3.83 -3.15
CA TYR A 116 -5.86 -4.27 -4.27
C TYR A 116 -6.64 -5.52 -3.89
N THR A 117 -7.82 -5.64 -4.46
CA THR A 117 -8.71 -6.79 -4.24
C THR A 117 -8.48 -7.84 -5.32
N GLU A 118 -8.45 -9.09 -4.89
CA GLU A 118 -8.36 -10.26 -5.76
C GLU A 118 -9.49 -11.22 -5.37
N ASP A 119 -10.07 -11.89 -6.36
CA ASP A 119 -11.08 -12.93 -6.12
C ASP A 119 -10.42 -14.31 -6.25
N LEU A 120 -10.41 -15.05 -5.15
CA LEU A 120 -9.98 -16.43 -5.13
C LEU A 120 -11.23 -17.36 -5.14
N GLN A 121 -11.77 -17.59 -6.32
CA GLN A 121 -12.93 -18.49 -6.52
C GLN A 121 -14.14 -18.14 -5.64
N GLY A 122 -14.50 -16.86 -5.59
CA GLY A 122 -15.61 -16.36 -4.78
C GLY A 122 -15.22 -15.87 -3.38
N LEU A 123 -13.94 -15.99 -2.99
CA LEU A 123 -13.41 -15.40 -1.75
C LEU A 123 -12.70 -14.09 -2.06
N PRO A 124 -13.24 -12.93 -1.64
CA PRO A 124 -12.58 -11.65 -1.84
C PRO A 124 -11.37 -11.53 -0.91
N VAL A 125 -10.18 -11.38 -1.49
CA VAL A 125 -8.93 -11.21 -0.76
C VAL A 125 -8.41 -9.80 -0.95
N ILE A 126 -8.12 -9.11 0.15
CA ILE A 126 -7.52 -7.77 0.13
C ILE A 126 -6.00 -7.93 0.33
N ASN A 127 -5.27 -7.72 -0.74
CA ASN A 127 -3.81 -7.74 -0.69
C ASN A 127 -3.29 -6.41 -0.14
N ILE A 128 -2.54 -6.47 0.97
CA ILE A 128 -2.03 -5.30 1.69
C ILE A 128 -0.96 -4.57 0.87
N ARG A 129 -0.18 -5.31 0.08
CA ARG A 129 0.95 -4.77 -0.68
C ARG A 129 1.00 -5.35 -2.08
N TYR A 130 1.04 -4.48 -3.06
CA TYR A 130 1.34 -4.88 -4.42
C TYR A 130 2.85 -5.15 -4.57
N VAL A 131 3.22 -6.38 -4.89
CA VAL A 131 4.60 -6.76 -5.19
C VAL A 131 4.68 -7.12 -6.68
N PRO A 132 5.23 -6.25 -7.55
CA PRO A 132 5.26 -6.50 -9.00
C PRO A 132 5.98 -7.78 -9.40
N LEU A 133 6.91 -8.25 -8.57
CA LEU A 133 7.70 -9.47 -8.79
C LEU A 133 7.00 -10.76 -8.32
N SER A 134 5.81 -10.69 -7.73
CA SER A 134 4.98 -11.88 -7.48
C SER A 134 4.48 -12.51 -8.77
N ASN A 135 4.35 -11.72 -9.85
CA ASN A 135 4.04 -12.23 -11.17
C ASN A 135 5.27 -12.92 -11.77
N THR A 136 5.14 -14.20 -12.12
CA THR A 136 6.21 -15.04 -12.67
C THR A 136 6.82 -14.45 -13.94
N PHE A 137 6.01 -13.84 -14.81
CA PHE A 137 6.50 -13.20 -16.03
C PHE A 137 7.40 -12.00 -15.72
N ASN A 138 7.00 -11.12 -14.81
CA ASN A 138 7.80 -9.97 -14.39
C ASN A 138 9.11 -10.41 -13.71
N ALA A 139 9.06 -11.46 -12.91
CA ALA A 139 10.25 -12.04 -12.27
C ALA A 139 11.24 -12.61 -13.30
N MET A 140 10.72 -13.31 -14.33
CA MET A 140 11.54 -13.84 -15.41
C MET A 140 12.14 -12.72 -16.28
N LEU A 141 11.35 -11.74 -16.67
CA LEU A 141 11.82 -10.58 -17.43
C LEU A 141 12.91 -9.82 -16.66
N LYS A 142 12.68 -9.57 -15.37
CA LYS A 142 13.69 -8.98 -14.50
C LYS A 142 14.98 -9.78 -14.51
N ARG A 143 14.90 -11.12 -14.40
CA ARG A 143 16.09 -11.98 -14.38
C ARG A 143 16.90 -11.88 -15.67
N ILE A 144 16.24 -11.83 -16.82
CA ILE A 144 16.88 -11.65 -18.13
C ILE A 144 17.60 -10.30 -18.18
N VAL A 145 16.90 -9.22 -17.76
CA VAL A 145 17.48 -7.87 -17.75
C VAL A 145 18.66 -7.78 -16.78
N ASP A 146 18.57 -8.40 -15.61
CA ASP A 146 19.66 -8.41 -14.61
C ASP A 146 20.91 -9.11 -15.18
N ILE A 147 20.75 -10.27 -15.82
CA ILE A 147 21.89 -11.04 -16.39
C ILE A 147 22.53 -10.28 -17.53
N PHE A 148 21.71 -9.78 -18.48
CA PHE A 148 22.22 -9.04 -19.62
C PHE A 148 22.88 -7.73 -19.21
N GLY A 149 22.24 -6.97 -18.31
CA GLY A 149 22.78 -5.74 -17.75
C GLY A 149 24.09 -5.95 -16.98
N ALA A 150 24.17 -7.01 -16.18
CA ALA A 150 25.41 -7.36 -15.49
C ALA A 150 26.54 -7.71 -16.47
N PHE A 151 26.24 -8.47 -17.52
CA PHE A 151 27.22 -8.83 -18.55
C PHE A 151 27.76 -7.59 -19.27
N VAL A 152 26.88 -6.70 -19.72
CA VAL A 152 27.27 -5.42 -20.37
C VAL A 152 28.09 -4.56 -19.39
N ALA A 153 27.66 -4.45 -18.14
CA ALA A 153 28.36 -3.67 -17.13
C ALA A 153 29.79 -4.22 -16.87
N ILE A 154 29.95 -5.55 -16.77
CA ILE A 154 31.27 -6.16 -16.60
C ILE A 154 32.20 -5.82 -17.78
N ILE A 155 31.71 -5.91 -19.02
CA ILE A 155 32.52 -5.56 -20.21
C ILE A 155 32.89 -4.07 -20.17
N LEU A 156 31.93 -3.20 -19.96
CA LEU A 156 32.13 -1.75 -19.98
C LEU A 156 33.10 -1.27 -18.90
N PHE A 157 32.97 -1.82 -17.68
CA PHE A 157 33.78 -1.43 -16.54
C PHE A 157 35.05 -2.29 -16.38
N SER A 158 35.28 -3.29 -17.24
CA SER A 158 36.47 -4.15 -17.18
C SER A 158 37.79 -3.38 -17.15
N PRO A 159 38.02 -2.28 -17.93
CA PRO A 159 39.27 -1.52 -17.85
C PRO A 159 39.49 -0.89 -16.46
N VAL A 160 38.41 -0.34 -15.88
CA VAL A 160 38.46 0.27 -14.54
C VAL A 160 38.71 -0.79 -13.47
N MET A 161 38.05 -1.95 -13.58
CA MET A 161 38.24 -3.08 -12.70
C MET A 161 39.69 -3.62 -12.75
N LEU A 162 40.23 -3.73 -13.95
CA LEU A 162 41.63 -4.14 -14.15
C LEU A 162 42.60 -3.14 -13.53
N PHE A 163 42.40 -1.85 -13.77
CA PHE A 163 43.23 -0.80 -13.17
C PHE A 163 43.16 -0.84 -11.63
N SER A 164 41.97 -1.03 -11.06
CA SER A 164 41.76 -1.17 -9.62
C SER A 164 42.48 -2.40 -9.06
N CYS A 165 42.44 -3.53 -9.75
CA CYS A 165 43.16 -4.74 -9.38
C CYS A 165 44.68 -4.50 -9.28
N ILE A 166 45.26 -3.83 -10.31
CA ILE A 166 46.66 -3.49 -10.35
C ILE A 166 47.04 -2.58 -9.19
N MET A 167 46.26 -1.52 -8.99
CA MET A 167 46.51 -0.56 -7.90
C MET A 167 46.46 -1.22 -6.50
N ILE A 168 45.46 -2.06 -6.24
CA ILE A 168 45.34 -2.78 -4.97
C ILE A 168 46.56 -3.70 -4.74
N LYS A 169 47.00 -4.38 -5.82
CA LYS A 169 48.12 -5.30 -5.72
C LYS A 169 49.46 -4.59 -5.47
N LEU A 170 49.63 -3.40 -6.04
CA LEU A 170 50.80 -2.55 -5.84
C LEU A 170 50.84 -1.88 -4.46
N THR A 171 49.67 -1.56 -3.92
CA THR A 171 49.55 -0.77 -2.67
C THR A 171 49.66 -1.66 -1.44
N SER A 172 49.11 -2.90 -1.47
CA SER A 172 49.16 -3.75 -0.29
C SER A 172 49.16 -5.26 -0.64
N PRO A 173 49.96 -6.09 0.08
CA PRO A 173 49.98 -7.54 -0.09
C PRO A 173 48.67 -8.18 0.38
N GLY A 174 48.23 -9.27 -0.30
CA GLY A 174 47.07 -10.06 0.08
C GLY A 174 46.05 -10.27 -1.02
N PRO A 175 44.84 -10.80 -0.71
CA PRO A 175 43.79 -11.09 -1.69
C PRO A 175 43.19 -9.83 -2.24
N LEU A 176 42.84 -9.83 -3.54
CA LEU A 176 42.20 -8.70 -4.23
C LEU A 176 40.72 -8.53 -3.86
N ILE A 177 40.05 -9.66 -3.61
CA ILE A 177 38.60 -9.73 -3.37
C ILE A 177 38.38 -10.02 -1.89
N TYR A 178 37.55 -9.21 -1.28
CA TYR A 178 37.02 -9.42 0.06
C TYR A 178 35.64 -10.07 -0.05
N ARG A 179 35.40 -11.11 0.75
CA ARG A 179 34.13 -11.83 0.84
C ARG A 179 33.45 -11.48 2.15
N GLN A 180 32.16 -11.17 2.07
CA GLN A 180 31.34 -10.88 3.25
C GLN A 180 29.98 -11.56 3.12
N THR A 181 29.63 -12.35 4.13
CA THR A 181 28.30 -12.93 4.22
C THR A 181 27.27 -11.86 4.57
N ARG A 182 26.22 -11.75 3.77
CA ARG A 182 25.09 -10.84 3.98
C ARG A 182 23.80 -11.61 3.98
N VAL A 183 22.78 -11.08 4.65
CA VAL A 183 21.43 -11.63 4.63
C VAL A 183 20.70 -11.12 3.40
N GLY A 184 20.20 -12.03 2.58
CA GLY A 184 19.46 -11.76 1.36
C GLY A 184 17.95 -12.01 1.51
N LEU A 185 17.31 -12.22 0.37
CA LEU A 185 15.89 -12.49 0.29
C LEU A 185 15.50 -13.76 1.08
N HIS A 186 14.36 -13.74 1.75
CA HIS A 186 13.88 -14.81 2.63
C HIS A 186 14.86 -15.20 3.75
N ASN A 187 15.62 -14.24 4.24
CA ASN A 187 16.61 -14.42 5.30
C ASN A 187 17.72 -15.44 4.96
N LYS A 188 17.92 -15.72 3.66
CA LYS A 188 18.97 -16.64 3.21
C LYS A 188 20.31 -15.91 3.12
N PRO A 189 21.37 -16.40 3.74
CA PRO A 189 22.69 -15.80 3.63
C PRO A 189 23.24 -15.96 2.22
N PHE A 190 23.95 -14.95 1.73
CA PHE A 190 24.69 -15.01 0.48
C PHE A 190 26.06 -14.35 0.64
N GLU A 191 27.03 -14.75 -0.16
CA GLU A 191 28.35 -14.15 -0.19
C GLU A 191 28.40 -12.97 -1.14
N MET A 192 28.74 -11.80 -0.59
CA MET A 192 28.98 -10.59 -1.36
C MET A 192 30.48 -10.40 -1.60
N TYR A 193 30.86 -10.23 -2.85
CA TYR A 193 32.24 -9.97 -3.26
C TYR A 193 32.45 -8.48 -3.51
N LYS A 194 33.55 -7.92 -2.99
CA LYS A 194 33.96 -6.55 -3.25
C LYS A 194 35.49 -6.44 -3.36
N PHE A 195 35.95 -5.43 -4.09
CA PHE A 195 37.39 -5.11 -4.05
C PHE A 195 37.79 -4.69 -2.64
N ARG A 196 39.00 -5.09 -2.25
CA ARG A 196 39.55 -4.72 -0.96
C ARG A 196 39.90 -3.22 -0.97
N SER A 197 39.34 -2.49 -0.02
CA SER A 197 39.59 -1.05 0.18
C SER A 197 40.42 -0.75 1.43
N MET A 198 40.68 -1.76 2.28
CA MET A 198 41.41 -1.64 3.53
C MET A 198 42.54 -2.67 3.58
N GLU A 199 43.59 -2.40 4.35
CA GLU A 199 44.68 -3.36 4.58
C GLU A 199 44.19 -4.57 5.37
N VAL A 200 44.83 -5.75 5.12
CA VAL A 200 44.55 -6.96 5.91
C VAL A 200 45.12 -6.76 7.31
N GLN A 201 44.27 -6.80 8.29
CA GLN A 201 44.69 -6.72 9.68
C GLN A 201 44.95 -8.09 10.25
N THR A 202 45.92 -8.16 11.19
CA THR A 202 46.19 -9.32 12.03
C THR A 202 45.01 -9.54 12.99
N GLU A 203 44.69 -10.79 13.33
CA GLU A 203 43.56 -11.18 14.19
C GLU A 203 43.49 -10.44 15.53
N GLU A 204 44.62 -9.98 16.06
CA GLU A 204 44.68 -9.19 17.28
C GLU A 204 44.11 -7.78 17.13
N LYS A 205 44.10 -7.19 15.93
CA LYS A 205 43.53 -5.88 15.62
C LYS A 205 42.07 -5.96 15.22
N GLU A 206 41.58 -7.09 14.74
CA GLU A 206 40.15 -7.33 14.44
C GLU A 206 39.29 -7.34 15.70
N LYS A 207 39.83 -7.69 16.87
CA LYS A 207 39.09 -7.66 18.15
C LYS A 207 38.65 -6.27 18.60
N LYS A 208 39.21 -5.20 18.03
CA LYS A 208 38.71 -3.82 18.19
C LYS A 208 37.73 -3.49 17.06
N ALA A 209 36.53 -4.05 17.13
CA ALA A 209 35.52 -4.08 16.07
C ALA A 209 34.90 -2.70 15.70
N TRP A 210 35.33 -1.59 16.27
CA TRP A 210 34.75 -0.28 16.03
C TRP A 210 35.77 0.68 15.44
N THR A 211 35.38 1.37 14.35
CA THR A 211 36.17 2.43 13.72
C THR A 211 36.30 3.60 14.67
N VAL A 212 37.54 3.96 15.05
CA VAL A 212 37.83 5.13 15.90
C VAL A 212 38.10 6.32 14.97
N LYS A 213 37.82 7.53 15.44
CA LYS A 213 38.15 8.76 14.73
C LYS A 213 39.70 8.80 14.50
N ASN A 214 40.15 8.85 13.23
CA ASN A 214 41.54 8.71 12.77
C ASN A 214 42.06 7.27 12.72
N ASP A 215 41.24 6.31 12.40
CA ASP A 215 41.69 4.94 12.14
C ASP A 215 42.64 4.90 10.92
N PRO A 216 43.85 4.36 11.05
CA PRO A 216 44.84 4.33 9.97
C PRO A 216 44.57 3.31 8.85
N ARG A 217 43.42 2.68 8.86
CA ARG A 217 43.03 1.64 7.87
C ARG A 217 42.57 2.21 6.53
#